data_e5fbecec5cd9ca99a34a2bc0b3228227
#
_entry.id   e5fbecec5cd9ca99a34a2bc0b3228227
#
_cell.length_a   1.000
_cell.length_b   1.000
_cell.length_c   1.000
_cell.angle_alpha   90.00
_cell.angle_beta   90.00
_cell.angle_gamma   90.00
#
_symmetry.space_group_name_H-M   'P 1'
#
loop_
_entity.id
_entity.type
_entity.pdbx_description
1 polymer ?
#
loop_
_entity_poly.entity_id
_entity_poly.type
_entity_poly.pdbx_seq_one_letter_code
_entity_poly.pdbx_strand_id
1 'polypeptide(L)'
;MPPRRPAAAPIPPDAAPTPAEPTGAPAAEPAADSPDAFRRRPRQSRGQKRVELLLDAAAAVIAEHGLEGATAEAIAQQARTAKGSLYQFFPNRDAVIAGLALRYADEMRAIHERAFPLDAHELPLEQLIDRIVRPLAEFHDRNPAFRRVFASHEGPTDDTRSAPSRLRSQLFESFVDRLDVLFAARNPQLANRDRRRAALVAATIGQGLLRARALVSDKKGMLDELRRVLVGYLGPLLEAAPETAPRRRRNPKPTT
;
A
#
# COMPACT_ATOMS: atom_id res chain seq x y z
N MET A 1 -55.87 37.36 35.67
CA MET A 1 -55.28 38.68 35.66
C MET A 1 -53.78 38.52 35.72
N PRO A 2 -53.01 38.69 34.62
CA PRO A 2 -51.53 38.57 34.64
C PRO A 2 -50.89 39.91 34.97
N PRO A 3 -49.69 39.95 35.59
CA PRO A 3 -49.05 41.19 35.94
C PRO A 3 -48.25 41.77 34.77
N ARG A 4 -48.18 43.11 34.76
CA ARG A 4 -47.63 44.02 33.74
C ARG A 4 -46.12 43.98 33.70
N ARG A 5 -45.55 44.03 32.44
CA ARG A 5 -44.15 44.36 32.12
C ARG A 5 -43.80 45.81 32.51
N PRO A 6 -42.61 46.08 33.03
CA PRO A 6 -42.08 47.41 33.11
C PRO A 6 -41.38 47.84 31.82
N ALA A 7 -41.40 49.16 31.57
CA ALA A 7 -40.98 49.83 30.35
C ALA A 7 -39.47 49.96 30.19
N ALA A 8 -39.04 50.03 28.93
CA ALA A 8 -37.67 50.21 28.50
C ALA A 8 -37.17 51.63 28.75
N ALA A 9 -35.92 51.76 29.20
CA ALA A 9 -35.18 53.01 29.32
C ALA A 9 -34.42 53.36 28.00
N PRO A 10 -34.17 54.65 27.68
CA PRO A 10 -33.70 55.09 26.41
C PRO A 10 -32.18 54.95 26.23
N ILE A 11 -31.77 54.69 24.96
CA ILE A 11 -30.40 54.52 24.50
C ILE A 11 -29.77 55.93 24.26
N PRO A 12 -28.52 56.21 24.77
CA PRO A 12 -27.75 57.38 24.38
C PRO A 12 -27.03 57.16 23.01
N PRO A 13 -26.79 58.23 22.23
CA PRO A 13 -26.19 58.14 20.91
C PRO A 13 -24.65 58.16 20.93
N ASP A 14 -24.11 57.44 19.96
CA ASP A 14 -22.87 57.70 19.24
C ASP A 14 -21.54 57.72 19.99
N ALA A 15 -20.77 56.66 19.79
CA ALA A 15 -19.32 56.67 19.90
C ALA A 15 -18.73 55.83 18.75
N ALA A 16 -17.87 56.49 17.97
CA ALA A 16 -17.21 55.96 16.80
C ALA A 16 -16.42 54.68 17.03
N PRO A 17 -16.26 53.77 16.04
CA PRO A 17 -15.56 52.51 16.24
C PRO A 17 -14.04 52.71 16.19
N THR A 18 -13.36 52.29 17.24
CA THR A 18 -11.92 52.03 17.31
C THR A 18 -11.59 50.79 16.46
N PRO A 19 -10.51 50.77 15.66
CA PRO A 19 -10.14 49.60 14.89
C PRO A 19 -9.78 48.42 15.79
N ALA A 20 -10.49 47.29 15.61
CA ALA A 20 -10.25 46.07 16.30
C ALA A 20 -8.92 45.44 15.86
N GLU A 21 -8.07 45.12 16.83
CA GLU A 21 -6.94 44.22 16.63
C GLU A 21 -7.44 42.85 16.15
N PRO A 22 -6.68 42.14 15.29
CA PRO A 22 -7.08 40.80 14.85
C PRO A 22 -6.99 39.81 16.01
N THR A 23 -8.12 39.46 16.56
CA THR A 23 -8.27 38.33 17.50
C THR A 23 -7.85 37.08 16.76
N GLY A 24 -6.75 36.45 17.26
CA GLY A 24 -6.25 35.20 16.75
C GLY A 24 -7.36 34.15 16.74
N ALA A 25 -7.60 33.59 15.58
CA ALA A 25 -8.40 32.39 15.43
C ALA A 25 -7.79 31.29 16.31
N PRO A 26 -8.59 30.45 16.98
CA PRO A 26 -8.04 29.29 17.68
C PRO A 26 -7.35 28.43 16.65
N ALA A 27 -6.07 28.11 16.93
CA ALA A 27 -5.31 27.15 16.14
C ALA A 27 -6.15 25.87 16.01
N ALA A 28 -6.52 25.54 14.78
CA ALA A 28 -7.13 24.27 14.49
C ALA A 28 -6.18 23.19 15.03
N GLU A 29 -6.67 22.36 15.93
CA GLU A 29 -5.99 21.15 16.35
C GLU A 29 -5.64 20.38 15.07
N PRO A 30 -4.38 19.94 14.87
CA PRO A 30 -4.02 19.16 13.71
C PRO A 30 -4.85 17.88 13.76
N ALA A 31 -5.67 17.68 12.72
CA ALA A 31 -6.43 16.45 12.52
C ALA A 31 -5.48 15.27 12.72
N ALA A 32 -5.87 14.34 13.60
CA ALA A 32 -5.10 13.16 14.01
C ALA A 32 -4.90 12.12 12.91
N ASP A 33 -4.97 12.51 11.63
CA ASP A 33 -5.03 11.63 10.47
C ASP A 33 -3.88 11.80 9.47
N SER A 34 -2.78 12.43 9.90
CA SER A 34 -1.53 12.38 9.12
C SER A 34 -0.67 11.24 9.63
N PRO A 35 -0.15 10.36 8.75
CA PRO A 35 0.78 9.30 9.15
C PRO A 35 2.16 9.88 9.41
N ASP A 36 2.28 10.80 10.36
CA ASP A 36 3.57 11.32 10.79
C ASP A 36 4.19 10.30 11.74
N ALA A 37 4.69 9.19 11.16
CA ALA A 37 5.42 8.17 11.90
C ALA A 37 6.67 8.74 12.57
N PHE A 38 7.08 9.96 12.20
CA PHE A 38 8.29 10.61 12.70
C PHE A 38 7.96 11.85 13.53
N ARG A 39 8.41 11.90 14.76
CA ARG A 39 8.36 13.10 15.61
C ARG A 39 9.20 14.24 15.01
N ARG A 40 10.26 13.91 14.27
CA ARG A 40 11.17 14.83 13.59
C ARG A 40 11.71 14.16 12.32
N ARG A 41 11.37 14.69 11.14
CA ARG A 41 12.01 14.26 9.89
C ARG A 41 13.46 14.73 9.92
N PRO A 42 14.44 13.82 9.86
CA PRO A 42 15.85 14.20 9.91
C PRO A 42 16.23 14.93 8.63
N ARG A 43 16.62 16.20 8.75
CA ARG A 43 17.15 17.00 7.64
C ARG A 43 18.65 16.81 7.40
N GLN A 44 19.33 16.08 8.28
CA GLN A 44 20.77 15.87 8.22
C GLN A 44 21.10 14.39 8.04
N SER A 45 22.17 14.09 7.29
CA SER A 45 22.62 12.71 6.98
C SER A 45 22.83 11.82 8.21
N ARG A 46 23.26 12.39 9.34
CA ARG A 46 23.43 11.66 10.61
C ARG A 46 22.10 11.22 11.22
N GLY A 47 21.08 12.09 11.16
CA GLY A 47 19.74 11.76 11.65
C GLY A 47 19.07 10.67 10.80
N GLN A 48 19.21 10.73 9.48
CA GLN A 48 18.69 9.70 8.57
C GLN A 48 19.34 8.34 8.86
N LYS A 49 20.67 8.30 8.98
CA LYS A 49 21.38 7.05 9.34
C LYS A 49 20.90 6.47 10.66
N ARG A 50 20.55 7.32 11.63
CA ARG A 50 20.04 6.86 12.93
C ARG A 50 18.63 6.28 12.82
N VAL A 51 17.76 6.89 12.02
CA VAL A 51 16.42 6.35 11.72
C VAL A 51 16.53 5.00 11.02
N GLU A 52 17.37 4.86 9.99
CA GLU A 52 17.59 3.59 9.30
C GLU A 52 18.10 2.51 10.27
N LEU A 53 19.06 2.81 11.13
CA LEU A 53 19.54 1.88 12.14
C LEU A 53 18.41 1.37 13.06
N LEU A 54 17.52 2.26 13.49
CA LEU A 54 16.37 1.89 14.33
C LEU A 54 15.34 1.05 13.59
N LEU A 55 15.10 1.36 12.31
CA LEU A 55 14.20 0.58 11.46
C LEU A 55 14.78 -0.81 11.13
N ASP A 56 16.10 -0.92 10.91
CA ASP A 56 16.78 -2.20 10.72
C ASP A 56 16.70 -3.07 11.98
N ALA A 57 16.93 -2.46 13.15
CA ALA A 57 16.78 -3.14 14.42
C ALA A 57 15.34 -3.62 14.65
N ALA A 58 14.35 -2.77 14.35
CA ALA A 58 12.93 -3.14 14.44
C ALA A 58 12.60 -4.31 13.50
N ALA A 59 13.10 -4.28 12.26
CA ALA A 59 12.92 -5.36 11.30
C ALA A 59 13.51 -6.69 11.82
N ALA A 60 14.73 -6.66 12.39
CA ALA A 60 15.37 -7.84 12.98
C ALA A 60 14.56 -8.41 14.16
N VAL A 61 14.16 -7.56 15.10
CA VAL A 61 13.35 -7.98 16.27
C VAL A 61 11.99 -8.55 15.81
N ILE A 62 11.31 -7.90 14.86
CA ILE A 62 10.04 -8.39 14.33
C ILE A 62 10.23 -9.73 13.60
N ALA A 63 11.30 -9.88 12.83
CA ALA A 63 11.58 -11.13 12.12
C ALA A 63 11.81 -12.30 13.07
N GLU A 64 12.41 -12.08 14.23
CA GLU A 64 12.72 -13.12 15.22
C GLU A 64 11.56 -13.34 16.20
N HIS A 65 11.08 -12.26 16.82
CA HIS A 65 10.16 -12.33 17.96
C HIS A 65 8.71 -11.93 17.63
N GLY A 66 8.42 -11.60 16.38
CA GLY A 66 7.09 -11.09 15.96
C GLY A 66 6.83 -9.65 16.39
N LEU A 67 5.63 -9.19 16.08
CA LEU A 67 5.23 -7.81 16.43
C LEU A 67 5.14 -7.62 17.95
N GLU A 68 4.66 -8.62 18.69
CA GLU A 68 4.52 -8.52 20.14
C GLU A 68 5.88 -8.37 20.83
N GLY A 69 6.91 -9.03 20.30
CA GLY A 69 8.28 -8.91 20.81
C GLY A 69 8.98 -7.59 20.47
N ALA A 70 8.44 -6.81 19.53
CA ALA A 70 9.06 -5.55 19.07
C ALA A 70 8.79 -4.40 20.06
N THR A 71 9.23 -4.52 21.30
CA THR A 71 9.16 -3.44 22.30
C THR A 71 10.19 -2.35 22.02
N ALA A 72 9.99 -1.14 22.57
CA ALA A 72 10.96 -0.06 22.43
C ALA A 72 12.32 -0.41 23.05
N GLU A 73 12.31 -1.22 24.12
CA GLU A 73 13.51 -1.76 24.77
C GLU A 73 14.25 -2.73 23.85
N ALA A 74 13.55 -3.72 23.30
CA ALA A 74 14.15 -4.72 22.42
C ALA A 74 14.75 -4.07 21.15
N ILE A 75 14.03 -3.11 20.56
CA ILE A 75 14.51 -2.35 19.39
C ILE A 75 15.74 -1.51 19.74
N ALA A 76 15.74 -0.80 20.88
CA ALA A 76 16.88 0.01 21.32
C ALA A 76 18.11 -0.86 21.62
N GLN A 77 17.91 -2.01 22.27
CA GLN A 77 18.96 -2.99 22.53
C GLN A 77 19.54 -3.55 21.23
N GLN A 78 18.71 -3.96 20.29
CA GLN A 78 19.13 -4.46 18.98
C GLN A 78 19.89 -3.39 18.19
N ALA A 79 19.46 -2.14 18.25
CA ALA A 79 20.14 -0.99 17.64
C ALA A 79 21.40 -0.56 18.39
N ARG A 80 21.75 -1.18 19.51
CA ARG A 80 22.84 -0.79 20.42
C ARG A 80 22.80 0.70 20.79
N THR A 81 21.64 1.17 21.20
CA THR A 81 21.40 2.57 21.54
C THR A 81 20.56 2.70 22.81
N ALA A 82 20.63 3.86 23.47
CA ALA A 82 19.76 4.14 24.60
C ALA A 82 18.29 4.30 24.13
N LYS A 83 17.33 3.82 24.94
CA LYS A 83 15.88 3.95 24.70
C LYS A 83 15.47 5.42 24.46
N GLY A 84 16.09 6.39 25.16
CA GLY A 84 15.84 7.81 24.93
C GLY A 84 16.19 8.29 23.53
N SER A 85 17.20 7.67 22.88
CA SER A 85 17.55 7.97 21.49
C SER A 85 16.49 7.52 20.50
N LEU A 86 15.80 6.41 20.77
CA LEU A 86 14.64 5.97 19.96
C LEU A 86 13.52 7.01 20.05
N TYR A 87 13.17 7.46 21.25
CA TYR A 87 12.09 8.42 21.47
C TYR A 87 12.37 9.83 20.91
N GLN A 88 13.62 10.15 20.56
CA GLN A 88 13.92 11.37 19.82
C GLN A 88 13.37 11.37 18.39
N PHE A 89 13.25 10.18 17.77
CA PHE A 89 12.80 10.01 16.39
C PHE A 89 11.38 9.47 16.30
N PHE A 90 11.00 8.56 17.19
CA PHE A 90 9.69 7.89 17.19
C PHE A 90 9.01 8.10 18.54
N PRO A 91 7.78 8.66 18.57
CA PRO A 91 7.08 8.94 19.83
C PRO A 91 6.72 7.66 20.62
N ASN A 92 6.56 6.55 19.95
CA ASN A 92 6.19 5.27 20.54
C ASN A 92 6.59 4.10 19.61
N ARG A 93 6.35 2.87 20.06
CA ARG A 93 6.57 1.62 19.30
C ARG A 93 5.82 1.59 17.98
N ASP A 94 4.56 2.00 17.98
CA ASP A 94 3.71 1.92 16.78
C ASP A 94 4.19 2.89 15.70
N ALA A 95 4.77 4.02 16.08
CA ALA A 95 5.44 4.92 15.15
C ALA A 95 6.69 4.29 14.50
N VAL A 96 7.43 3.44 15.21
CA VAL A 96 8.54 2.67 14.62
C VAL A 96 8.00 1.67 13.59
N ILE A 97 6.94 0.93 13.94
CA ILE A 97 6.29 -0.04 13.05
C ILE A 97 5.72 0.65 11.81
N ALA A 98 5.06 1.81 11.98
CA ALA A 98 4.57 2.61 10.87
C ALA A 98 5.70 3.14 9.97
N GLY A 99 6.81 3.59 10.55
CA GLY A 99 8.02 3.98 9.81
C GLY A 99 8.61 2.84 9.01
N LEU A 100 8.67 1.63 9.58
CA LEU A 100 9.12 0.43 8.89
C LEU A 100 8.16 0.04 7.74
N ALA A 101 6.85 0.14 7.97
CA ALA A 101 5.84 -0.10 6.93
C ALA A 101 5.98 0.88 5.76
N LEU A 102 6.23 2.16 6.03
CA LEU A 102 6.51 3.17 5.01
C LEU A 102 7.75 2.83 4.18
N ARG A 103 8.87 2.45 4.83
CA ARG A 103 10.09 2.03 4.14
C ARG A 103 9.82 0.83 3.21
N TYR A 104 9.13 -0.19 3.69
CA TYR A 104 8.76 -1.34 2.87
C TYR A 104 7.82 -0.96 1.70
N ALA A 105 6.90 -0.02 1.93
CA ALA A 105 6.03 0.46 0.88
C ALA A 105 6.81 1.21 -0.22
N ASP A 106 7.82 2.00 0.15
CA ASP A 106 8.68 2.71 -0.81
C ASP A 106 9.54 1.74 -1.64
N GLU A 107 10.14 0.72 -0.99
CA GLU A 107 10.89 -0.32 -1.70
C GLU A 107 9.98 -1.11 -2.66
N MET A 108 8.76 -1.45 -2.23
CA MET A 108 7.79 -2.17 -3.06
C MET A 108 7.34 -1.33 -4.26
N ARG A 109 7.08 -0.02 -4.10
CA ARG A 109 6.78 0.89 -5.21
C ARG A 109 7.92 0.93 -6.22
N ALA A 110 9.15 1.03 -5.75
CA ALA A 110 10.33 1.02 -6.63
C ALA A 110 10.50 -0.31 -7.39
N ILE A 111 10.13 -1.45 -6.79
CA ILE A 111 10.08 -2.75 -7.47
C ILE A 111 9.00 -2.74 -8.56
N HIS A 112 7.78 -2.29 -8.23
CA HIS A 112 6.70 -2.19 -9.20
C HIS A 112 7.06 -1.27 -10.38
N GLU A 113 7.66 -0.12 -10.15
CA GLU A 113 8.07 0.80 -11.20
C GLU A 113 9.07 0.16 -12.17
N ARG A 114 10.04 -0.60 -11.66
CA ARG A 114 11.01 -1.31 -12.50
C ARG A 114 10.42 -2.53 -13.23
N ALA A 115 9.38 -3.15 -12.67
CA ALA A 115 8.75 -4.32 -13.26
C ALA A 115 7.86 -3.98 -14.47
N PHE A 116 7.33 -2.74 -14.55
CA PHE A 116 6.39 -2.28 -15.58
C PHE A 116 6.97 -1.14 -16.45
N PRO A 117 8.04 -1.36 -17.24
CA PRO A 117 8.48 -0.38 -18.23
C PRO A 117 7.44 -0.26 -19.36
N LEU A 118 7.54 0.78 -20.18
CA LEU A 118 6.58 1.09 -21.25
C LEU A 118 6.42 -0.03 -22.26
N ASP A 119 7.48 -0.78 -22.55
CA ASP A 119 7.56 -1.90 -23.48
C ASP A 119 7.27 -3.27 -22.85
N ALA A 120 6.88 -3.31 -21.58
CA ALA A 120 6.63 -4.58 -20.87
C ALA A 120 5.56 -5.45 -21.54
N HIS A 121 4.60 -4.82 -22.24
CA HIS A 121 3.52 -5.52 -22.95
C HIS A 121 4.00 -6.32 -24.17
N GLU A 122 5.19 -6.03 -24.70
CA GLU A 122 5.78 -6.72 -25.86
C GLU A 122 6.51 -8.02 -25.47
N LEU A 123 6.86 -8.18 -24.20
CA LEU A 123 7.58 -9.36 -23.73
C LEU A 123 6.74 -10.65 -23.89
N PRO A 124 7.34 -11.80 -24.21
CA PRO A 124 6.70 -13.09 -24.05
C PRO A 124 6.10 -13.23 -22.63
N LEU A 125 4.90 -13.82 -22.53
CA LEU A 125 4.14 -13.84 -21.26
C LEU A 125 4.95 -14.42 -20.08
N GLU A 126 5.71 -15.49 -20.33
CA GLU A 126 6.56 -16.10 -19.29
C GLU A 126 7.65 -15.15 -18.79
N GLN A 127 8.30 -14.43 -19.71
CA GLN A 127 9.33 -13.46 -19.37
C GLN A 127 8.75 -12.26 -18.60
N LEU A 128 7.54 -11.83 -18.99
CA LEU A 128 6.81 -10.77 -18.32
C LEU A 128 6.49 -11.19 -16.87
N ILE A 129 5.98 -12.41 -16.68
CA ILE A 129 5.67 -12.95 -15.35
C ILE A 129 6.95 -13.04 -14.50
N ASP A 130 8.05 -13.57 -15.05
CA ASP A 130 9.33 -13.65 -14.35
C ASP A 130 9.87 -12.27 -13.94
N ARG A 131 9.76 -11.29 -14.82
CA ARG A 131 10.16 -9.91 -14.56
C ARG A 131 9.42 -9.27 -13.39
N ILE A 132 8.15 -9.63 -13.21
CA ILE A 132 7.31 -9.12 -12.12
C ILE A 132 7.55 -9.95 -10.85
N VAL A 133 7.50 -11.27 -10.95
CA VAL A 133 7.44 -12.16 -9.78
C VAL A 133 8.79 -12.31 -9.10
N ARG A 134 9.90 -12.40 -9.84
CA ARG A 134 11.22 -12.64 -9.28
C ARG A 134 11.68 -11.53 -8.31
N PRO A 135 11.63 -10.24 -8.65
CA PRO A 135 12.02 -9.17 -7.73
C PRO A 135 11.14 -9.12 -6.46
N LEU A 136 9.84 -9.46 -6.59
CA LEU A 136 8.94 -9.56 -5.45
C LEU A 136 9.33 -10.71 -4.52
N ALA A 137 9.66 -11.87 -5.09
CA ALA A 137 10.13 -13.02 -4.31
C ALA A 137 11.44 -12.73 -3.57
N GLU A 138 12.41 -12.09 -4.24
CA GLU A 138 13.68 -11.65 -3.65
C GLU A 138 13.47 -10.63 -2.53
N PHE A 139 12.53 -9.70 -2.70
CA PHE A 139 12.16 -8.75 -1.66
C PHE A 139 11.61 -9.47 -0.42
N HIS A 140 10.70 -10.43 -0.59
CA HIS A 140 10.15 -11.22 0.50
C HIS A 140 11.22 -12.05 1.23
N ASP A 141 12.22 -12.58 0.51
CA ASP A 141 13.32 -13.33 1.12
C ASP A 141 14.24 -12.43 1.95
N ARG A 142 14.53 -11.22 1.45
CA ARG A 142 15.39 -10.26 2.15
C ARG A 142 14.69 -9.58 3.33
N ASN A 143 13.36 -9.53 3.34
CA ASN A 143 12.57 -8.81 4.31
C ASN A 143 11.58 -9.71 5.07
N PRO A 144 12.05 -10.66 5.93
CA PRO A 144 11.17 -11.60 6.63
C PRO A 144 10.17 -10.91 7.58
N ALA A 145 10.49 -9.72 8.08
CA ALA A 145 9.58 -8.91 8.91
C ALA A 145 8.42 -8.30 8.09
N PHE A 146 8.58 -8.13 6.78
CA PHE A 146 7.56 -7.52 5.90
C PHE A 146 6.19 -8.18 6.09
N ARG A 147 6.14 -9.51 5.99
CA ARG A 147 4.91 -10.27 6.16
C ARG A 147 4.27 -10.02 7.53
N ARG A 148 5.06 -9.99 8.60
CA ARG A 148 4.56 -9.78 9.98
C ARG A 148 4.03 -8.37 10.18
N VAL A 149 4.68 -7.35 9.61
CA VAL A 149 4.24 -5.95 9.66
C VAL A 149 2.89 -5.75 8.99
N PHE A 150 2.64 -6.44 7.87
CA PHE A 150 1.41 -6.27 7.09
C PHE A 150 0.34 -7.34 7.35
N ALA A 151 0.67 -8.50 7.96
CA ALA A 151 -0.28 -9.59 8.20
C ALA A 151 -1.10 -9.45 9.48
N SER A 152 -0.61 -8.73 10.49
CA SER A 152 -1.31 -8.55 11.78
C SER A 152 -2.65 -7.85 11.71
N HIS A 153 -3.07 -7.47 10.51
CA HIS A 153 -4.30 -6.71 10.23
C HIS A 153 -5.25 -7.49 9.31
N GLU A 154 -5.12 -8.82 9.24
CA GLU A 154 -5.96 -9.70 8.40
C GLU A 154 -7.12 -10.36 9.17
N GLY A 155 -7.48 -9.86 10.35
CA GLY A 155 -8.60 -10.39 11.15
C GLY A 155 -9.96 -9.77 10.77
N PRO A 156 -11.09 -10.36 11.26
CA PRO A 156 -12.43 -9.81 11.07
C PRO A 156 -12.65 -8.44 11.76
N THR A 157 -11.71 -8.03 12.59
CA THR A 157 -11.58 -6.68 13.14
C THR A 157 -10.54 -5.88 12.36
N ASP A 158 -10.57 -5.97 11.02
CA ASP A 158 -9.64 -5.25 10.14
C ASP A 158 -9.68 -3.76 10.49
N ASP A 159 -8.73 -3.33 11.30
CA ASP A 159 -8.53 -1.91 11.57
C ASP A 159 -7.89 -1.26 10.35
N THR A 160 -8.73 -1.03 9.33
CA THR A 160 -8.35 -0.29 8.12
C THR A 160 -7.80 1.10 8.43
N ARG A 161 -7.88 1.54 9.70
CA ARG A 161 -7.35 2.82 10.18
C ARG A 161 -5.86 2.77 10.48
N SER A 162 -5.26 1.60 10.71
CA SER A 162 -3.81 1.53 10.96
C SER A 162 -3.00 1.92 9.72
N ALA A 163 -1.85 2.58 9.91
CA ALA A 163 -0.98 2.98 8.83
C ALA A 163 -0.50 1.79 7.96
N PRO A 164 -0.07 0.64 8.54
CA PRO A 164 0.29 -0.53 7.74
C PRO A 164 -0.87 -1.08 6.90
N SER A 165 -2.09 -1.12 7.43
CA SER A 165 -3.26 -1.62 6.68
C SER A 165 -3.59 -0.74 5.48
N ARG A 166 -3.62 0.59 5.65
CA ARG A 166 -3.82 1.54 4.55
C ARG A 166 -2.76 1.41 3.47
N LEU A 167 -1.48 1.35 3.87
CA LEU A 167 -0.37 1.17 2.93
C LEU A 167 -0.47 -0.13 2.16
N ARG A 168 -0.84 -1.23 2.81
CA ARG A 168 -1.07 -2.52 2.15
C ARG A 168 -2.14 -2.42 1.07
N SER A 169 -3.31 -1.85 1.40
CA SER A 169 -4.42 -1.69 0.45
C SER A 169 -4.01 -0.82 -0.73
N GLN A 170 -3.36 0.32 -0.48
CA GLN A 170 -2.86 1.22 -1.52
C GLN A 170 -1.83 0.54 -2.45
N LEU A 171 -0.89 -0.22 -1.89
CA LEU A 171 0.09 -0.98 -2.68
C LEU A 171 -0.58 -2.02 -3.56
N PHE A 172 -1.55 -2.76 -3.01
CA PHE A 172 -2.28 -3.78 -3.75
C PHE A 172 -3.12 -3.18 -4.87
N GLU A 173 -3.89 -2.13 -4.58
CA GLU A 173 -4.70 -1.42 -5.59
C GLU A 173 -3.83 -0.84 -6.71
N SER A 174 -2.74 -0.14 -6.36
CA SER A 174 -1.81 0.40 -7.34
C SER A 174 -1.17 -0.70 -8.22
N PHE A 175 -0.89 -1.87 -7.64
CA PHE A 175 -0.37 -3.00 -8.39
C PHE A 175 -1.40 -3.57 -9.36
N VAL A 176 -2.66 -3.73 -8.93
CA VAL A 176 -3.77 -4.17 -9.79
C VAL A 176 -4.01 -3.17 -10.93
N ASP A 177 -3.93 -1.86 -10.66
CA ASP A 177 -4.05 -0.82 -11.69
C ASP A 177 -2.95 -0.92 -12.76
N ARG A 178 -1.70 -1.17 -12.34
CA ARG A 178 -0.57 -1.38 -13.27
C ARG A 178 -0.77 -2.63 -14.14
N LEU A 179 -1.26 -3.72 -13.56
CA LEU A 179 -1.61 -4.93 -14.32
C LEU A 179 -2.75 -4.65 -15.30
N ASP A 180 -3.78 -3.90 -14.88
CA ASP A 180 -4.89 -3.56 -15.76
C ASP A 180 -4.43 -2.77 -16.99
N VAL A 181 -3.57 -1.76 -16.79
CA VAL A 181 -2.97 -0.98 -17.90
C VAL A 181 -2.11 -1.87 -18.80
N LEU A 182 -1.27 -2.73 -18.23
CA LEU A 182 -0.45 -3.68 -18.97
C LEU A 182 -1.29 -4.65 -19.82
N PHE A 183 -2.36 -5.19 -19.23
CA PHE A 183 -3.27 -6.11 -19.94
C PHE A 183 -4.07 -5.40 -21.03
N ALA A 184 -4.42 -4.11 -20.85
CA ALA A 184 -5.03 -3.30 -21.88
C ALA A 184 -4.12 -3.10 -23.10
N ALA A 185 -2.83 -2.86 -22.86
CA ALA A 185 -1.84 -2.71 -23.92
C ALA A 185 -1.59 -4.04 -24.65
N ARG A 186 -1.62 -5.17 -23.94
CA ARG A 186 -1.35 -6.50 -24.49
C ARG A 186 -2.53 -7.08 -25.27
N ASN A 187 -3.75 -6.91 -24.79
CA ASN A 187 -4.98 -7.30 -25.49
C ASN A 187 -6.03 -6.18 -25.43
N PRO A 188 -6.01 -5.25 -26.39
CA PRO A 188 -6.97 -4.14 -26.45
C PRO A 188 -8.43 -4.59 -26.65
N GLN A 189 -8.66 -5.83 -27.11
CA GLN A 189 -10.02 -6.39 -27.32
C GLN A 189 -10.63 -6.94 -26.03
N LEU A 190 -9.83 -7.17 -24.99
CA LEU A 190 -10.32 -7.68 -23.71
C LEU A 190 -11.19 -6.61 -23.02
N ALA A 191 -12.46 -6.94 -22.78
CA ALA A 191 -13.41 -6.02 -22.16
C ALA A 191 -12.90 -5.51 -20.78
N ASN A 192 -13.10 -4.24 -20.48
CA ASN A 192 -12.60 -3.59 -19.25
C ASN A 192 -12.92 -4.38 -17.96
N ARG A 193 -14.16 -4.91 -17.86
CA ARG A 193 -14.60 -5.72 -16.72
C ARG A 193 -13.78 -7.00 -16.57
N ASP A 194 -13.54 -7.71 -17.66
CA ASP A 194 -12.83 -8.99 -17.66
C ASP A 194 -11.33 -8.77 -17.43
N ARG A 195 -10.78 -7.72 -18.02
CA ARG A 195 -9.40 -7.27 -17.80
C ARG A 195 -9.13 -6.93 -16.34
N ARG A 196 -9.98 -6.10 -15.71
CA ARG A 196 -9.86 -5.73 -14.30
C ARG A 196 -9.96 -6.94 -13.39
N ARG A 197 -10.87 -7.87 -13.70
CA ARG A 197 -11.00 -9.13 -12.96
C ARG A 197 -9.74 -9.99 -13.13
N ALA A 198 -9.19 -10.10 -14.33
CA ALA A 198 -7.95 -10.83 -14.57
C ALA A 198 -6.77 -10.24 -13.78
N ALA A 199 -6.63 -8.92 -13.75
CA ALA A 199 -5.61 -8.22 -12.97
C ALA A 199 -5.75 -8.50 -11.46
N LEU A 200 -6.96 -8.43 -10.92
CA LEU A 200 -7.24 -8.73 -9.52
C LEU A 200 -6.92 -10.19 -9.17
N VAL A 201 -7.36 -11.13 -10.01
CA VAL A 201 -7.09 -12.57 -9.80
C VAL A 201 -5.59 -12.84 -9.85
N ALA A 202 -4.88 -12.34 -10.86
CA ALA A 202 -3.44 -12.53 -10.99
C ALA A 202 -2.67 -11.96 -9.80
N ALA A 203 -3.02 -10.75 -9.35
CA ALA A 203 -2.43 -10.12 -8.16
C ALA A 203 -2.68 -10.95 -6.89
N THR A 204 -3.90 -11.45 -6.70
CA THR A 204 -4.29 -12.27 -5.54
C THR A 204 -3.55 -13.60 -5.51
N ILE A 205 -3.49 -14.29 -6.66
CA ILE A 205 -2.72 -15.55 -6.79
C ILE A 205 -1.24 -15.29 -6.49
N GLY A 206 -0.65 -14.26 -7.10
CA GLY A 206 0.73 -13.87 -6.89
C GLY A 206 1.04 -13.61 -5.42
N GLN A 207 0.23 -12.79 -4.75
CA GLN A 207 0.39 -12.48 -3.33
C GLN A 207 0.24 -13.74 -2.45
N GLY A 208 -0.77 -14.57 -2.73
CA GLY A 208 -1.04 -15.80 -1.96
C GLY A 208 0.11 -16.80 -2.05
N LEU A 209 0.61 -17.08 -3.26
CA LEU A 209 1.70 -18.03 -3.47
C LEU A 209 3.06 -17.50 -3.00
N LEU A 210 3.36 -16.21 -3.14
CA LEU A 210 4.56 -15.59 -2.55
C LEU A 210 4.53 -15.66 -1.02
N ARG A 211 3.36 -15.54 -0.40
CA ARG A 211 3.17 -15.74 1.04
C ARG A 211 3.39 -17.19 1.45
N ALA A 212 2.78 -18.14 0.73
CA ALA A 212 2.92 -19.57 0.98
C ALA A 212 4.38 -20.05 0.79
N ARG A 213 5.12 -19.46 -0.15
CA ARG A 213 6.54 -19.73 -0.41
C ARG A 213 7.42 -19.54 0.84
N ALA A 214 7.07 -18.61 1.73
CA ALA A 214 7.80 -18.42 2.98
C ALA A 214 7.61 -19.56 3.99
N LEU A 215 6.65 -20.47 3.77
CA LEU A 215 6.29 -21.57 4.68
C LEU A 215 6.85 -22.92 4.22
N VAL A 216 7.46 -22.97 3.03
CA VAL A 216 7.96 -24.21 2.44
C VAL A 216 9.48 -24.20 2.29
N SER A 217 10.12 -25.36 2.30
CA SER A 217 11.55 -25.52 2.06
C SER A 217 11.90 -25.35 0.56
N ASP A 218 11.06 -25.89 -0.33
CA ASP A 218 11.23 -25.74 -1.79
C ASP A 218 10.68 -24.42 -2.30
N LYS A 219 11.41 -23.36 -2.01
CA LYS A 219 11.06 -22.00 -2.46
C LYS A 219 11.11 -21.85 -3.98
N LYS A 220 11.99 -22.60 -4.66
CA LYS A 220 12.14 -22.55 -6.12
C LYS A 220 10.94 -23.21 -6.80
N GLY A 221 10.59 -24.42 -6.38
CA GLY A 221 9.42 -25.14 -6.92
C GLY A 221 8.14 -24.34 -6.73
N MET A 222 7.97 -23.67 -5.60
CA MET A 222 6.81 -22.78 -5.39
C MET A 222 6.79 -21.60 -6.38
N LEU A 223 7.94 -21.07 -6.78
CA LEU A 223 8.02 -20.00 -7.78
C LEU A 223 7.67 -20.52 -9.19
N ASP A 224 8.14 -21.73 -9.51
CA ASP A 224 7.83 -22.40 -10.78
C ASP A 224 6.32 -22.72 -10.89
N GLU A 225 5.69 -23.11 -9.77
CA GLU A 225 4.23 -23.27 -9.70
C GLU A 225 3.49 -21.95 -9.90
N LEU A 226 3.94 -20.88 -9.25
CA LEU A 226 3.33 -19.56 -9.44
C LEU A 226 3.39 -19.12 -10.90
N ARG A 227 4.54 -19.31 -11.56
CA ARG A 227 4.67 -19.04 -13.00
C ARG A 227 3.68 -19.87 -13.83
N ARG A 228 3.64 -21.18 -13.59
CA ARG A 228 2.74 -22.12 -14.32
C ARG A 228 1.27 -21.70 -14.20
N VAL A 229 0.83 -21.38 -12.99
CA VAL A 229 -0.55 -20.94 -12.74
C VAL A 229 -0.85 -19.62 -13.46
N LEU A 230 0.05 -18.64 -13.38
CA LEU A 230 -0.16 -17.35 -14.01
C LEU A 230 -0.13 -17.45 -15.56
N VAL A 231 0.78 -18.23 -16.13
CA VAL A 231 0.82 -18.48 -17.59
C VAL A 231 -0.47 -19.18 -18.03
N GLY A 232 -0.87 -20.25 -17.33
CA GLY A 232 -2.09 -20.99 -17.65
C GLY A 232 -3.36 -20.14 -17.55
N TYR A 233 -3.42 -19.23 -16.60
CA TYR A 233 -4.57 -18.35 -16.40
C TYR A 233 -4.59 -17.17 -17.39
N LEU A 234 -3.45 -16.51 -17.58
CA LEU A 234 -3.36 -15.29 -18.38
C LEU A 234 -3.18 -15.55 -19.87
N GLY A 235 -2.55 -16.66 -20.27
CA GLY A 235 -2.29 -17.00 -21.68
C GLY A 235 -3.55 -16.94 -22.54
N PRO A 236 -4.63 -17.67 -22.23
CA PRO A 236 -5.87 -17.62 -22.99
C PRO A 236 -6.52 -16.23 -23.04
N LEU A 237 -6.27 -15.37 -22.06
CA LEU A 237 -6.86 -14.02 -21.98
C LEU A 237 -6.03 -12.97 -22.74
N LEU A 238 -4.71 -13.09 -22.70
CA LEU A 238 -3.80 -12.06 -23.17
C LEU A 238 -3.14 -12.38 -24.52
N GLU A 239 -3.11 -13.65 -24.93
CA GLU A 239 -2.49 -14.14 -26.17
C GLU A 239 -3.50 -14.72 -27.17
N ALA A 240 -4.81 -14.71 -26.83
CA ALA A 240 -5.84 -15.16 -27.76
C ALA A 240 -5.83 -14.27 -29.00
N ALA A 241 -5.64 -14.88 -30.18
CA ALA A 241 -5.92 -14.23 -31.45
C ALA A 241 -7.37 -13.72 -31.42
N PRO A 242 -7.67 -12.56 -32.05
CA PRO A 242 -9.05 -12.09 -32.14
C PRO A 242 -9.93 -13.20 -32.72
N GLU A 243 -10.93 -13.60 -31.93
CA GLU A 243 -11.92 -14.60 -32.38
C GLU A 243 -12.49 -14.12 -33.67
N THR A 244 -12.14 -14.78 -34.77
CA THR A 244 -12.71 -14.49 -36.10
C THR A 244 -14.21 -14.61 -35.96
N ALA A 245 -14.90 -13.48 -36.05
CA ALA A 245 -16.35 -13.38 -35.95
C ALA A 245 -17.01 -14.54 -36.75
N PRO A 246 -17.99 -15.24 -36.15
CA PRO A 246 -18.60 -16.40 -36.83
C PRO A 246 -19.08 -15.96 -38.20
N ARG A 247 -18.55 -16.61 -39.25
CA ARG A 247 -18.98 -16.39 -40.63
C ARG A 247 -20.51 -16.47 -40.64
N ARG A 248 -21.18 -15.33 -40.88
CA ARG A 248 -22.61 -15.28 -41.14
C ARG A 248 -22.89 -16.34 -42.21
N ARG A 249 -23.60 -17.42 -41.85
CA ARG A 249 -24.11 -18.41 -42.81
C ARG A 249 -24.91 -17.63 -43.85
N ARG A 250 -24.39 -17.59 -45.09
CA ARG A 250 -25.13 -17.10 -46.23
C ARG A 250 -26.37 -18.02 -46.36
N ASN A 251 -27.52 -17.46 -46.06
CA ASN A 251 -28.79 -18.13 -46.41
C ASN A 251 -28.80 -18.37 -47.91
N PRO A 252 -29.03 -19.61 -48.38
CA PRO A 252 -29.24 -19.87 -49.81
C PRO A 252 -30.52 -19.15 -50.24
N LYS A 253 -30.44 -18.40 -51.34
CA LYS A 253 -31.63 -17.79 -51.98
C LYS A 253 -32.63 -18.89 -52.32
N PRO A 254 -33.94 -18.66 -52.09
CA PRO A 254 -34.97 -19.57 -52.63
C PRO A 254 -34.94 -19.51 -54.15
N THR A 255 -34.79 -20.69 -54.79
CA THR A 255 -34.98 -20.89 -56.17
C THR A 255 -36.47 -20.88 -56.45
N THR A 256 -36.89 -19.99 -57.34
CA THR A 256 -38.22 -19.93 -57.96
C THR A 256 -38.38 -21.03 -59.01
#